data_47a84c9b97d178a00fd81bdfbe1b5818
#
_entry.id   47a84c9b97d178a00fd81bdfbe1b5818
#
_cell.length_a   1.000
_cell.length_b   1.000
_cell.length_c   1.000
_cell.angle_alpha   90.00
_cell.angle_beta   90.00
_cell.angle_gamma   90.00
#
_symmetry.space_group_name_H-M   'P 1'
#
loop_
_entity.id
_entity.type
_entity.pdbx_description
1 polymer ?
#
loop_
_entity_poly.entity_id
_entity_poly.type
_entity_poly.pdbx_seq_one_letter_code
_entity_poly.pdbx_strand_id
1 'polypeptide(L)'
;MRISYYIESTRGDERRFWGGRKWRRYISQAKHYNAAGDALRAHKAICEVGYQTNVVAVGMDRDGWPIMSWDVIKVNGLLEQQTKIKL
;
A
#
# COMPACT_ATOMS: atom_id res chain seq x y z
N MET A 1 17.43 -2.05 4.57
CA MET A 1 16.07 -1.51 4.72
C MET A 1 15.06 -2.64 4.59
N ARG A 2 14.12 -2.66 5.48
CA ARG A 2 13.04 -3.64 5.47
C ARG A 2 11.80 -3.00 4.86
N ILE A 3 11.13 -3.72 3.96
CA ILE A 3 9.95 -3.19 3.29
C ILE A 3 8.74 -4.03 3.69
N SER A 4 7.67 -3.38 4.10
CA SER A 4 6.38 -4.02 4.30
C SER A 4 5.30 -3.27 3.52
N TYR A 5 4.14 -3.90 3.36
CA TYR A 5 3.06 -3.39 2.53
C TYR A 5 1.75 -3.40 3.32
N TYR A 6 0.94 -2.37 3.13
CA TYR A 6 -0.42 -2.35 3.67
C TYR A 6 -1.38 -1.77 2.64
N ILE A 7 -2.67 -1.93 2.87
CA ILE A 7 -3.70 -1.49 1.94
C ILE A 7 -4.48 -0.35 2.56
N GLU A 8 -4.56 0.76 1.84
CA GLU A 8 -5.27 1.97 2.23
C GLU A 8 -6.38 2.25 1.24
N SER A 9 -7.52 2.68 1.75
CA SER A 9 -8.68 3.03 0.92
C SER A 9 -9.18 4.41 1.33
N THR A 10 -9.40 5.29 0.33
CA THR A 10 -9.83 6.65 0.57
C THR A 10 -11.08 6.99 -0.23
N ARG A 11 -11.91 7.86 0.36
CA ARG A 11 -13.07 8.45 -0.31
C ARG A 11 -13.31 9.82 0.30
N GLY A 12 -12.99 10.89 -0.46
CA GLY A 12 -13.01 12.23 0.08
C GLY A 12 -12.05 12.35 1.26
N ASP A 13 -12.56 12.75 2.41
CA ASP A 13 -11.76 12.87 3.64
C ASP A 13 -11.69 11.56 4.42
N GLU A 14 -12.44 10.55 4.03
CA GLU A 14 -12.44 9.26 4.69
C GLU A 14 -11.21 8.46 4.30
N ARG A 15 -10.54 7.91 5.31
CA ARG A 15 -9.35 7.10 5.13
C ARG A 15 -9.45 5.88 6.02
N ARG A 16 -9.22 4.69 5.44
CA ARG A 16 -9.29 3.44 6.17
C ARG A 16 -8.22 2.48 5.71
N PHE A 17 -7.94 1.50 6.55
CA PHE A 17 -6.84 0.56 6.34
C PHE A 17 -7.35 -0.87 6.47
N TRP A 18 -6.88 -1.74 5.59
CA TRP A 18 -7.27 -3.14 5.64
C TRP A 18 -6.58 -3.87 6.79
N GLY A 19 -7.37 -4.42 7.69
CA GLY A 19 -6.88 -5.12 8.89
C GLY A 19 -6.79 -6.63 8.73
N GLY A 20 -7.03 -7.15 7.52
CA GLY A 20 -7.00 -8.59 7.27
C GLY A 20 -8.37 -9.23 7.22
N ARG A 21 -9.34 -8.69 7.94
CA ARG A 21 -10.73 -9.19 7.98
C ARG A 21 -11.74 -8.08 7.75
N LYS A 22 -11.42 -6.87 8.21
CA LYS A 22 -12.29 -5.71 8.08
C LYS A 22 -11.47 -4.45 7.92
N TRP A 23 -12.11 -3.40 7.48
CA TRP A 23 -11.49 -2.09 7.38
C TRP A 23 -11.31 -1.48 8.76
N ARG A 24 -10.17 -0.85 8.97
CA ARG A 24 -9.78 -0.23 10.23
C ARG A 24 -9.60 1.27 10.05
N ARG A 25 -9.78 2.00 11.15
CA ARG A 25 -9.67 3.45 11.15
C ARG A 25 -8.23 3.95 11.22
N TYR A 26 -7.36 3.22 11.91
CA TYR A 26 -6.00 3.66 12.18
C TYR A 26 -4.97 2.81 11.47
N ILE A 27 -3.90 3.48 11.00
CA ILE A 27 -2.80 2.82 10.31
C ILE A 27 -2.13 1.75 11.18
N SER A 28 -2.10 1.97 12.49
CA SER A 28 -1.52 1.00 13.43
C SER A 28 -2.27 -0.34 13.43
N GLN A 29 -3.50 -0.36 12.93
CA GLN A 29 -4.33 -1.55 12.85
C GLN A 29 -4.26 -2.23 11.49
N ALA A 30 -3.51 -1.67 10.55
CA ALA A 30 -3.39 -2.22 9.21
C ALA A 30 -2.63 -3.54 9.24
N LYS A 31 -3.11 -4.49 8.45
CA LYS A 31 -2.36 -5.73 8.23
C LYS A 31 -1.16 -5.43 7.34
N HIS A 32 0.01 -5.90 7.74
CA HIS A 32 1.23 -5.77 6.97
C HIS A 32 1.52 -7.05 6.20
N TYR A 33 1.90 -6.88 4.95
CA TYR A 33 2.30 -7.97 4.07
C TYR A 33 3.80 -7.88 3.83
N ASN A 34 4.48 -9.01 3.77
CA ASN A 34 5.92 -9.04 3.52
C ASN A 34 6.26 -9.02 2.04
N ALA A 35 5.32 -9.38 1.19
CA ALA A 35 5.52 -9.43 -0.25
C ALA A 35 4.46 -8.58 -0.96
N ALA A 36 4.90 -7.80 -1.95
CA ALA A 36 4.01 -6.96 -2.75
C ALA A 36 2.91 -7.79 -3.42
N GLY A 37 3.25 -8.98 -3.92
CA GLY A 37 2.28 -9.86 -4.59
C GLY A 37 1.12 -10.25 -3.69
N ASP A 38 1.38 -10.53 -2.42
CA ASP A 38 0.34 -10.88 -1.46
C ASP A 38 -0.59 -9.70 -1.20
N ALA A 39 -0.02 -8.52 -1.04
CA ALA A 39 -0.79 -7.30 -0.84
C ALA A 39 -1.64 -6.96 -2.07
N LEU A 40 -1.09 -7.13 -3.26
CA LEU A 40 -1.82 -6.88 -4.51
C LEU A 40 -2.98 -7.86 -4.71
N ARG A 41 -2.80 -9.13 -4.36
CA ARG A 41 -3.89 -10.10 -4.42
C ARG A 41 -5.01 -9.74 -3.45
N ALA A 42 -4.67 -9.38 -2.23
CA ALA A 42 -5.66 -8.93 -1.25
C ALA A 42 -6.37 -7.66 -1.74
N HIS A 43 -5.62 -6.72 -2.30
CA HIS A 43 -6.15 -5.48 -2.87
C HIS A 43 -7.24 -5.75 -3.90
N LYS A 44 -7.00 -6.67 -4.83
CA LYS A 44 -8.00 -7.04 -5.84
C LYS A 44 -9.29 -7.57 -5.24
N ALA A 45 -9.18 -8.33 -4.16
CA ALA A 45 -10.32 -8.96 -3.52
C ALA A 45 -11.19 -7.98 -2.74
N ILE A 46 -10.63 -6.86 -2.28
CA ILE A 46 -11.31 -5.95 -1.35
C ILE A 46 -11.59 -4.56 -1.92
N CYS A 47 -11.26 -4.32 -3.19
CA CYS A 47 -11.57 -3.05 -3.85
C CYS A 47 -13.08 -2.81 -3.86
N GLU A 48 -13.50 -1.60 -3.53
CA GLU A 48 -14.90 -1.19 -3.55
C GLU A 48 -15.10 0.00 -4.48
N VAL A 49 -16.24 0.01 -5.16
CA VAL A 49 -16.65 1.12 -6.00
C VAL A 49 -16.83 2.38 -5.13
N GLY A 50 -16.32 3.50 -5.61
CA GLY A 50 -16.39 4.76 -4.88
C GLY A 50 -15.23 5.04 -3.96
N TYR A 51 -14.35 4.06 -3.74
CA TYR A 51 -13.12 4.21 -2.98
C TYR A 51 -11.91 4.07 -3.88
N GLN A 52 -10.91 4.88 -3.62
CA GLN A 52 -9.59 4.69 -4.20
C GLN A 52 -8.78 3.82 -3.26
N THR A 53 -8.46 2.59 -3.68
CA THR A 53 -7.77 1.62 -2.84
C THR A 53 -6.38 1.38 -3.38
N ASN A 54 -5.38 1.60 -2.55
CA ASN A 54 -3.96 1.54 -2.92
C ASN A 54 -3.21 0.56 -2.03
N VAL A 55 -2.18 -0.05 -2.61
CA VAL A 55 -1.19 -0.79 -1.84
C VAL A 55 -0.03 0.17 -1.57
N VAL A 56 0.30 0.35 -0.30
CA VAL A 56 1.36 1.26 0.13
C VAL A 56 2.54 0.45 0.64
N ALA A 57 3.71 0.73 0.11
CA ALA A 57 4.96 0.16 0.59
C ALA A 57 5.59 1.10 1.61
N VAL A 58 6.11 0.53 2.69
CA VAL A 58 6.79 1.28 3.75
C VAL A 58 8.18 0.71 3.94
N GLY A 59 9.19 1.54 3.75
CA GLY A 59 10.56 1.19 4.09
C GLY A 59 10.84 1.53 5.54
N MET A 60 11.39 0.58 6.29
CA MET A 60 11.67 0.72 7.70
C MET A 60 13.15 0.51 7.98
N ASP A 61 13.66 1.18 9.01
CA ASP A 61 15.03 0.97 9.47
C ASP A 61 15.14 -0.30 10.34
N ARG A 62 16.31 -0.53 10.93
CA ARG A 62 16.57 -1.71 11.77
C ARG A 62 15.64 -1.78 12.98
N ASP A 63 15.25 -0.64 13.51
CA ASP A 63 14.42 -0.55 14.71
C ASP A 63 12.94 -0.62 14.42
N GLY A 64 12.58 -0.73 13.12
CA GLY A 64 11.18 -0.81 12.71
C GLY A 64 10.51 0.54 12.52
N TRP A 65 11.28 1.64 12.51
CA TRP A 65 10.74 2.97 12.26
C TRP A 65 10.56 3.22 10.77
N PRO A 66 9.42 3.75 10.36
CA PRO A 66 9.21 4.07 8.94
C PRO A 66 10.10 5.24 8.53
N ILE A 67 10.81 5.08 7.42
CA ILE A 67 11.68 6.11 6.86
C ILE A 67 11.21 6.63 5.51
N MET A 68 10.37 5.86 4.81
CA MET A 68 9.77 6.29 3.54
C MET A 68 8.55 5.44 3.22
N SER A 69 7.66 5.98 2.40
CA SER A 69 6.50 5.22 1.91
C SER A 69 6.15 5.66 0.50
N TRP A 70 5.54 4.76 -0.26
CA TRP A 70 5.08 5.06 -1.63
C TRP A 70 3.96 4.11 -2.03
N ASP A 71 3.11 4.57 -2.97
CA ASP A 71 2.04 3.75 -3.51
C ASP A 71 2.61 2.73 -4.51
N VAL A 72 2.42 1.45 -4.24
CA VAL A 72 2.96 0.38 -5.09
C VAL A 72 2.38 0.46 -6.50
N ILE A 73 1.08 0.67 -6.62
CA ILE A 73 0.41 0.75 -7.93
C ILE A 73 0.95 1.93 -8.73
N LYS A 74 1.06 3.10 -8.09
CA LYS A 74 1.62 4.29 -8.74
C LYS A 74 3.09 4.10 -9.05
N VAL A 75 3.83 3.52 -8.11
CA VAL A 75 5.27 3.28 -8.31
C VAL A 75 5.49 2.36 -9.50
N ASN A 76 4.72 1.28 -9.60
CA ASN A 76 4.83 0.37 -10.74
C ASN A 76 4.56 1.09 -12.06
N GLY A 77 3.49 1.90 -12.10
CA GLY A 77 3.18 2.69 -13.29
C GLY A 77 4.26 3.72 -13.60
N LEU A 78 4.75 4.41 -12.57
CA LEU A 78 5.80 5.40 -12.73
C LEU A 78 7.12 4.76 -13.14
N LEU A 79 7.45 3.61 -12.58
CA LEU A 79 8.67 2.89 -12.94
C LEU A 79 8.64 2.46 -14.39
N GLU A 80 7.52 1.96 -14.87
CA GLU A 80 7.35 1.63 -16.28
C GLU A 80 7.59 2.84 -17.17
N GLN A 81 6.99 3.98 -16.82
CA GLN A 81 7.16 5.21 -17.56
C GLN A 81 8.59 5.73 -17.47
N GLN A 82 9.18 5.72 -16.28
CA GLN A 82 10.54 6.17 -16.06
C GLN A 82 11.54 5.30 -16.81
N THR A 83 11.32 4.00 -16.82
CA THR A 83 12.17 3.07 -17.55
C THR A 83 12.13 3.38 -19.04
N LYS A 84 10.95 3.64 -19.58
CA LYS A 84 10.81 4.03 -20.99
C LYS A 84 11.52 5.34 -21.30
N ILE A 85 11.48 6.28 -20.36
CA ILE A 85 12.10 7.60 -20.55
C ILE A 85 13.61 7.51 -20.40
N LYS A 86 14.09 6.77 -19.41
CA LYS A 86 15.52 6.69 -19.11
C LYS A 86 16.28 5.78 -20.06
N LEU A 87 15.61 4.82 -20.62
CA LEU A 87 16.19 3.86 -21.53
C LEU A 87 16.02 4.31 -22.98
#